data_71b234774ef75ed1dc81dca9718a9256
#
_entry.id   71b234774ef75ed1dc81dca9718a9256
#
_cell.length_a   1.000
_cell.length_b   1.000
_cell.length_c   1.000
_cell.angle_alpha   90.00
_cell.angle_beta   90.00
_cell.angle_gamma   90.00
#
_symmetry.space_group_name_H-M   'P 1'
#
loop_
_entity.id
_entity.type
_entity.pdbx_description
1 polymer ?
#
loop_
_entity_poly.entity_id
_entity_poly.type
_entity_poly.pdbx_seq_one_letter_code
_entity_poly.pdbx_strand_id
1 'polypeptide(L)'
;MQPATLGSAVEGFSLGQGFSWPDADIEGTLIVSQPSADPQLWADYAAGAVRSYRKRGVESALDVDALRDGHDTIMFGAVVDDAGQVVGGLRAKALRSADDSHAVYEWAGQPGQQDVRQMIADRVPNGVLEMKAGWVTDAAGRNPFLTSALARSLFYMMVLLDFQYGMCTAATAILNSWRSSGPVVAAIPATPYPTDHYRTKLLWWNRRDFFNHAQPNQIAKIVSETKDLIHEQFRRGQIGTGLSGLLPVSMAKPIRSNDWEVA
;
A
#
# COMPACT_ATOMS: atom_id res chain seq x y z
N MET A 1 -6.29 -25.72 -15.88
CA MET A 1 -6.24 -24.26 -16.05
C MET A 1 -4.92 -23.83 -15.46
N GLN A 2 -3.93 -23.46 -16.28
CA GLN A 2 -2.65 -22.98 -15.78
C GLN A 2 -2.87 -21.61 -15.10
N PRO A 3 -2.28 -21.35 -13.93
CA PRO A 3 -2.33 -20.02 -13.35
C PRO A 3 -1.63 -19.05 -14.31
N ALA A 4 -2.30 -17.93 -14.61
CA ALA A 4 -1.69 -16.85 -15.35
C ALA A 4 -0.40 -16.43 -14.61
N THR A 5 0.71 -16.41 -15.31
CA THR A 5 1.99 -15.99 -14.73
C THR A 5 1.88 -14.53 -14.33
N LEU A 6 2.23 -14.19 -13.09
CA LEU A 6 2.21 -12.84 -12.50
C LEU A 6 2.84 -11.76 -13.39
N GLY A 7 3.79 -12.13 -14.27
CA GLY A 7 4.35 -11.22 -15.27
C GLY A 7 3.31 -10.60 -16.19
N SER A 8 2.24 -11.33 -16.55
CA SER A 8 1.22 -10.83 -17.45
C SER A 8 0.22 -9.85 -16.79
N ALA A 9 0.04 -9.90 -15.46
CA ALA A 9 -0.87 -9.00 -14.75
C ALA A 9 -0.31 -7.57 -14.61
N VAL A 10 1.02 -7.44 -14.62
CA VAL A 10 1.73 -6.16 -14.50
C VAL A 10 2.05 -5.56 -15.88
N GLU A 11 2.33 -6.43 -16.87
CA GLU A 11 2.56 -6.01 -18.26
C GLU A 11 1.23 -5.59 -18.88
N GLY A 12 1.10 -4.29 -19.17
CA GLY A 12 -0.10 -3.71 -19.79
C GLY A 12 -1.17 -3.23 -18.81
N PHE A 13 -0.95 -3.33 -17.48
CA PHE A 13 -1.87 -2.74 -16.53
C PHE A 13 -1.88 -1.21 -16.68
N SER A 14 -3.04 -0.64 -17.00
CA SER A 14 -3.23 0.80 -17.16
C SER A 14 -4.54 1.22 -16.52
N LEU A 15 -4.46 2.22 -15.65
CA LEU A 15 -5.62 2.97 -15.18
C LEU A 15 -5.86 4.12 -16.16
N GLY A 16 -7.01 4.13 -16.85
CA GLY A 16 -7.39 5.29 -17.66
C GLY A 16 -7.63 6.54 -16.81
N GLN A 17 -8.04 6.36 -15.55
CA GLN A 17 -8.28 7.40 -14.56
C GLN A 17 -8.11 6.83 -13.16
N GLY A 18 -7.58 7.64 -12.22
CA GLY A 18 -7.45 7.27 -10.82
C GLY A 18 -8.80 7.03 -10.10
N PHE A 19 -8.69 6.55 -8.88
CA PHE A 19 -9.81 6.39 -7.94
C PHE A 19 -9.62 7.33 -6.76
N SER A 20 -10.72 7.85 -6.22
CA SER A 20 -10.68 8.82 -5.13
C SER A 20 -11.78 8.58 -4.11
N TRP A 21 -11.46 8.82 -2.83
CA TRP A 21 -12.38 8.69 -1.70
C TRP A 21 -12.23 9.89 -0.78
N PRO A 22 -13.27 10.75 -0.66
CA PRO A 22 -13.32 11.77 0.38
C PRO A 22 -13.29 11.11 1.77
N ASP A 23 -12.48 11.62 2.68
CA ASP A 23 -12.35 11.09 4.03
C ASP A 23 -12.27 12.23 5.05
N ALA A 24 -13.33 12.37 5.86
CA ALA A 24 -13.44 13.43 6.85
C ALA A 24 -12.36 13.36 7.96
N ASP A 25 -11.83 12.15 8.25
CA ASP A 25 -10.77 12.02 9.27
C ASP A 25 -9.45 12.67 8.83
N ILE A 26 -9.23 12.77 7.51
CA ILE A 26 -8.03 13.41 6.95
C ILE A 26 -8.30 14.82 6.42
N GLU A 27 -9.54 15.30 6.53
CA GLU A 27 -9.96 16.62 6.00
C GLU A 27 -9.52 16.78 4.53
N GLY A 28 -9.84 15.76 3.71
CA GLY A 28 -9.36 15.72 2.33
C GLY A 28 -9.78 14.47 1.59
N THR A 29 -9.07 14.19 0.51
CA THR A 29 -9.35 13.07 -0.41
C THR A 29 -8.14 12.15 -0.54
N LEU A 30 -8.35 10.86 -0.31
CA LEU A 30 -7.38 9.82 -0.67
C LEU A 30 -7.53 9.47 -2.15
N ILE A 31 -6.44 9.53 -2.90
CA ILE A 31 -6.41 9.22 -4.33
C ILE A 31 -5.41 8.08 -4.58
N VAL A 32 -5.81 7.13 -5.45
CA VAL A 32 -4.93 6.10 -6.00
C VAL A 32 -4.90 6.27 -7.52
N SER A 33 -3.71 6.42 -8.08
CA SER A 33 -3.51 6.66 -9.50
C SER A 33 -2.21 6.04 -10.03
N GLN A 34 -1.94 6.23 -11.31
CA GLN A 34 -0.65 5.91 -11.95
C GLN A 34 0.05 7.20 -12.36
N PRO A 35 1.41 7.23 -12.40
CA PRO A 35 2.14 8.41 -12.85
C PRO A 35 1.69 8.92 -14.24
N SER A 36 1.39 7.98 -15.15
CA SER A 36 0.92 8.29 -16.50
C SER A 36 -0.54 8.76 -16.58
N ALA A 37 -1.39 8.33 -15.63
CA ALA A 37 -2.81 8.67 -15.59
C ALA A 37 -3.05 10.05 -14.95
N ASP A 38 -2.18 10.47 -14.03
CA ASP A 38 -2.23 11.78 -13.38
C ASP A 38 -0.81 12.36 -13.18
N PRO A 39 -0.17 12.87 -14.23
CA PRO A 39 1.21 13.36 -14.15
C PRO A 39 1.40 14.56 -13.21
N GLN A 40 0.38 15.42 -13.06
CA GLN A 40 0.48 16.56 -12.17
C GLN A 40 0.45 16.13 -10.70
N LEU A 41 -0.51 15.27 -10.32
CA LEU A 41 -0.59 14.73 -8.96
C LEU A 41 0.68 13.94 -8.62
N TRP A 42 1.22 13.19 -9.58
CA TRP A 42 2.50 12.49 -9.43
C TRP A 42 3.64 13.47 -9.13
N ALA A 43 3.77 14.56 -9.90
CA ALA A 43 4.81 15.56 -9.70
C ALA A 43 4.71 16.23 -8.32
N ASP A 44 3.50 16.56 -7.87
CA ASP A 44 3.25 17.17 -6.56
C ASP A 44 3.60 16.22 -5.41
N TYR A 45 3.21 14.93 -5.54
CA TYR A 45 3.60 13.87 -4.61
C TYR A 45 5.13 13.72 -4.54
N ALA A 46 5.80 13.59 -5.69
CA ALA A 46 7.25 13.39 -5.77
C ALA A 46 8.02 14.58 -5.17
N ALA A 47 7.60 15.79 -5.47
CA ALA A 47 8.17 17.01 -4.88
C ALA A 47 8.01 17.03 -3.35
N GLY A 48 6.85 16.58 -2.84
CA GLY A 48 6.58 16.42 -1.41
C GLY A 48 7.49 15.39 -0.75
N ALA A 49 7.71 14.24 -1.41
CA ALA A 49 8.62 13.20 -0.94
C ALA A 49 10.05 13.74 -0.79
N VAL A 50 10.57 14.39 -1.82
CA VAL A 50 11.93 14.98 -1.80
C VAL A 50 12.06 16.01 -0.66
N ARG A 51 11.11 16.93 -0.52
CA ARG A 51 11.13 17.94 0.57
C ARG A 51 11.09 17.27 1.95
N SER A 52 10.23 16.25 2.12
CA SER A 52 10.04 15.56 3.40
C SER A 52 11.29 14.78 3.82
N TYR A 53 11.91 14.05 2.90
CA TYR A 53 13.10 13.25 3.17
C TYR A 53 14.34 14.14 3.40
N ARG A 54 14.48 15.24 2.63
CA ARG A 54 15.52 16.25 2.84
C ARG A 54 15.43 16.87 4.22
N LYS A 55 14.24 17.28 4.64
CA LYS A 55 14.01 17.83 5.97
C LYS A 55 14.45 16.91 7.09
N ARG A 56 14.40 15.59 6.87
CA ARG A 56 14.79 14.55 7.85
C ARG A 56 16.21 14.06 7.69
N GLY A 57 16.96 14.57 6.72
CA GLY A 57 18.35 14.16 6.44
C GLY A 57 18.48 12.71 5.95
N VAL A 58 17.44 12.19 5.26
CA VAL A 58 17.39 10.80 4.78
C VAL A 58 17.14 10.70 3.27
N GLU A 59 17.58 11.67 2.51
CA GLU A 59 17.44 11.71 1.05
C GLU A 59 18.08 10.50 0.36
N SER A 60 19.12 9.93 0.96
CA SER A 60 19.78 8.72 0.45
C SER A 60 18.87 7.47 0.40
N ALA A 61 17.72 7.53 1.09
CA ALA A 61 16.69 6.47 1.02
C ALA A 61 15.74 6.64 -0.16
N LEU A 62 15.83 7.74 -0.93
CA LEU A 62 15.01 7.97 -2.11
C LEU A 62 15.75 7.55 -3.39
N ASP A 63 15.04 6.85 -4.22
CA ASP A 63 15.38 6.74 -5.63
C ASP A 63 14.82 7.96 -6.38
N VAL A 64 15.66 8.96 -6.58
CA VAL A 64 15.26 10.26 -7.16
C VAL A 64 14.90 10.11 -8.63
N ASP A 65 15.55 9.20 -9.36
CA ASP A 65 15.26 8.96 -10.78
C ASP A 65 13.89 8.28 -10.92
N ALA A 66 13.61 7.26 -10.12
CA ALA A 66 12.29 6.64 -10.08
C ALA A 66 11.16 7.62 -9.64
N LEU A 67 11.47 8.60 -8.79
CA LEU A 67 10.52 9.66 -8.43
C LEU A 67 10.30 10.67 -9.55
N ARG A 68 11.30 10.92 -10.40
CA ARG A 68 11.20 11.88 -11.50
C ARG A 68 10.26 11.41 -12.59
N ASP A 69 10.41 10.18 -13.04
CA ASP A 69 9.71 9.62 -14.21
C ASP A 69 8.70 8.52 -13.88
N GLY A 70 8.71 7.99 -12.66
CA GLY A 70 7.79 6.95 -12.22
C GLY A 70 8.01 5.57 -12.87
N HIS A 71 9.15 5.33 -13.53
CA HIS A 71 9.39 4.17 -14.39
C HIS A 71 9.22 2.80 -13.70
N ASP A 72 9.45 2.70 -12.39
CA ASP A 72 9.26 1.48 -11.60
C ASP A 72 8.03 1.55 -10.67
N THR A 73 7.19 2.56 -10.85
CA THR A 73 5.97 2.78 -10.05
C THR A 73 4.76 2.25 -10.79
N ILE A 74 4.16 1.18 -10.27
CA ILE A 74 2.93 0.64 -10.86
C ILE A 74 1.71 1.50 -10.51
N MET A 75 1.65 2.01 -9.28
CA MET A 75 0.63 2.93 -8.76
C MET A 75 1.21 3.79 -7.64
N PHE A 76 0.52 4.87 -7.32
CA PHE A 76 0.81 5.68 -6.15
C PHE A 76 -0.48 6.09 -5.44
N GLY A 77 -0.36 6.36 -4.13
CA GLY A 77 -1.42 6.93 -3.31
C GLY A 77 -1.02 8.34 -2.86
N ALA A 78 -1.95 9.27 -2.92
CA ALA A 78 -1.77 10.63 -2.41
C ALA A 78 -2.99 11.05 -1.58
N VAL A 79 -2.75 11.88 -0.58
CA VAL A 79 -3.81 12.62 0.12
C VAL A 79 -3.74 14.06 -0.30
N VAL A 80 -4.87 14.57 -0.78
CA VAL A 80 -5.06 15.97 -1.19
C VAL A 80 -6.02 16.61 -0.20
N ASP A 81 -5.63 17.72 0.40
CA ASP A 81 -6.48 18.46 1.33
C ASP A 81 -7.55 19.30 0.59
N ASP A 82 -8.45 19.96 1.35
CA ASP A 82 -9.51 20.79 0.79
C ASP A 82 -9.00 22.05 0.06
N ALA A 83 -7.73 22.41 0.27
CA ALA A 83 -7.07 23.48 -0.48
C ALA A 83 -6.43 22.99 -1.81
N GLY A 84 -6.55 21.69 -2.12
CA GLY A 84 -5.96 21.09 -3.32
C GLY A 84 -4.47 20.78 -3.19
N GLN A 85 -3.91 20.80 -1.98
CA GLN A 85 -2.49 20.55 -1.75
C GLN A 85 -2.24 19.04 -1.41
N VAL A 86 -1.18 18.47 -1.98
CA VAL A 86 -0.76 17.12 -1.59
C VAL A 86 -0.08 17.20 -0.20
N VAL A 87 -0.72 16.59 0.79
CA VAL A 87 -0.30 16.58 2.20
C VAL A 87 0.34 15.27 2.64
N GLY A 88 0.36 14.28 1.77
CA GLY A 88 1.04 12.99 1.99
C GLY A 88 0.91 12.09 0.78
N GLY A 89 1.75 11.07 0.72
CA GLY A 89 1.68 10.07 -0.34
C GLY A 89 2.68 8.95 -0.16
N LEU A 90 2.54 7.94 -1.01
CA LEU A 90 3.45 6.81 -1.17
C LEU A 90 3.39 6.30 -2.61
N ARG A 91 4.42 5.59 -3.05
CA ARG A 91 4.40 4.86 -4.32
C ARG A 91 4.49 3.35 -4.08
N ALA A 92 4.02 2.58 -5.03
CA ALA A 92 4.07 1.12 -4.99
C ALA A 92 4.79 0.57 -6.22
N LYS A 93 5.68 -0.38 -5.97
CA LYS A 93 6.42 -1.17 -6.95
C LYS A 93 5.93 -2.62 -6.90
N ALA A 94 5.62 -3.20 -8.05
CA ALA A 94 5.31 -4.62 -8.16
C ALA A 94 6.61 -5.43 -8.23
N LEU A 95 6.77 -6.40 -7.34
CA LEU A 95 7.96 -7.25 -7.31
C LEU A 95 7.78 -8.48 -8.21
N ARG A 96 8.75 -8.75 -9.09
CA ARG A 96 8.83 -9.95 -9.93
C ARG A 96 9.74 -11.01 -9.31
N SER A 97 10.68 -10.57 -8.49
CA SER A 97 11.62 -11.40 -7.75
C SER A 97 12.01 -10.74 -6.43
N ALA A 98 12.69 -11.47 -5.55
CA ALA A 98 13.25 -10.87 -4.34
C ALA A 98 14.32 -9.82 -4.64
N ASP A 99 15.04 -9.96 -5.76
CA ASP A 99 16.09 -9.03 -6.17
C ASP A 99 15.56 -7.66 -6.62
N ASP A 100 14.27 -7.58 -6.97
CA ASP A 100 13.62 -6.31 -7.31
C ASP A 100 13.36 -5.44 -6.08
N SER A 101 13.38 -6.06 -4.88
CA SER A 101 13.01 -5.36 -3.64
C SER A 101 14.15 -4.52 -3.09
N HIS A 102 13.83 -3.29 -2.77
CA HIS A 102 14.76 -2.41 -2.07
C HIS A 102 15.05 -2.89 -0.63
N ALA A 103 14.12 -3.60 0.01
CA ALA A 103 14.33 -4.16 1.34
C ALA A 103 15.51 -5.15 1.38
N VAL A 104 15.76 -5.91 0.32
CA VAL A 104 16.94 -6.79 0.23
C VAL A 104 18.23 -5.97 0.25
N TYR A 105 18.23 -4.82 -0.40
CA TYR A 105 19.34 -3.88 -0.37
C TYR A 105 19.53 -3.24 1.02
N GLU A 106 18.44 -2.84 1.68
CA GLU A 106 18.47 -2.24 3.02
C GLU A 106 19.09 -3.18 4.08
N TRP A 107 18.94 -4.50 3.92
CA TRP A 107 19.56 -5.53 4.77
C TRP A 107 20.90 -6.04 4.24
N ALA A 108 21.50 -5.43 3.20
CA ALA A 108 22.77 -5.90 2.65
C ALA A 108 23.87 -5.93 3.73
N GLY A 109 24.47 -7.12 3.94
CA GLY A 109 25.50 -7.35 4.96
C GLY A 109 25.00 -7.34 6.42
N GLN A 110 23.68 -7.26 6.65
CA GLN A 110 23.09 -7.22 7.99
C GLN A 110 22.47 -8.58 8.39
N PRO A 111 22.39 -8.89 9.69
CA PRO A 111 21.65 -10.05 10.18
C PRO A 111 20.19 -10.02 9.67
N GLY A 112 19.71 -11.14 9.14
CA GLY A 112 18.36 -11.25 8.58
C GLY A 112 18.25 -10.97 7.08
N GLN A 113 19.34 -10.64 6.38
CA GLN A 113 19.32 -10.43 4.92
C GLN A 113 18.75 -11.62 4.16
N GLN A 114 19.19 -12.84 4.54
CA GLN A 114 18.70 -14.07 3.91
C GLN A 114 17.20 -14.29 4.19
N ASP A 115 16.76 -13.98 5.41
CA ASP A 115 15.36 -14.13 5.80
C ASP A 115 14.47 -13.13 5.03
N VAL A 116 14.91 -11.86 4.86
CA VAL A 116 14.20 -10.87 4.04
C VAL A 116 14.04 -11.39 2.61
N ARG A 117 15.12 -11.86 2.00
CA ARG A 117 15.12 -12.41 0.62
C ARG A 117 14.16 -13.59 0.50
N GLN A 118 14.22 -14.53 1.46
CA GLN A 118 13.37 -15.72 1.45
C GLN A 118 11.90 -15.36 1.64
N MET A 119 11.58 -14.47 2.61
CA MET A 119 10.20 -14.01 2.83
C MET A 119 9.58 -13.39 1.58
N ILE A 120 10.34 -12.63 0.81
CA ILE A 120 9.88 -12.01 -0.43
C ILE A 120 9.70 -13.09 -1.50
N ALA A 121 10.71 -13.95 -1.72
CA ALA A 121 10.67 -15.01 -2.72
C ALA A 121 9.46 -15.94 -2.53
N ASP A 122 9.13 -16.31 -1.29
CA ASP A 122 7.97 -17.17 -0.96
C ASP A 122 6.63 -16.51 -1.30
N ARG A 123 6.57 -15.17 -1.32
CA ARG A 123 5.33 -14.41 -1.52
C ARG A 123 5.13 -13.90 -2.94
N VAL A 124 6.21 -13.66 -3.68
CA VAL A 124 6.16 -13.18 -5.07
C VAL A 124 5.22 -13.99 -5.96
N PRO A 125 5.13 -15.34 -5.88
CA PRO A 125 4.17 -16.10 -6.67
C PRO A 125 2.70 -15.73 -6.47
N ASN A 126 2.35 -15.05 -5.35
CA ASN A 126 1.00 -14.59 -5.05
C ASN A 126 0.83 -13.07 -5.21
N GLY A 127 1.81 -12.39 -5.80
CA GLY A 127 1.84 -10.94 -5.96
C GLY A 127 2.27 -10.19 -4.70
N VAL A 128 3.30 -9.38 -4.85
CA VAL A 128 3.85 -8.51 -3.81
C VAL A 128 3.97 -7.09 -4.33
N LEU A 129 3.39 -6.15 -3.58
CA LEU A 129 3.61 -4.71 -3.73
C LEU A 129 4.55 -4.20 -2.65
N GLU A 130 5.64 -3.57 -3.02
CA GLU A 130 6.53 -2.86 -2.11
C GLU A 130 6.19 -1.37 -2.11
N MET A 131 5.75 -0.85 -0.95
CA MET A 131 5.54 0.58 -0.75
C MET A 131 6.87 1.28 -0.49
N LYS A 132 7.06 2.41 -1.17
CA LYS A 132 8.28 3.23 -1.10
C LYS A 132 7.94 4.71 -1.00
N ALA A 133 8.94 5.49 -0.57
CA ALA A 133 8.89 6.95 -0.54
C ALA A 133 7.63 7.51 0.14
N GLY A 134 7.18 6.83 1.23
CA GLY A 134 6.05 7.29 2.03
C GLY A 134 6.38 8.54 2.83
N TRP A 135 5.48 9.53 2.80
CA TRP A 135 5.62 10.76 3.58
C TRP A 135 4.26 11.36 3.92
N VAL A 136 4.23 12.13 4.99
CA VAL A 136 3.13 13.03 5.35
C VAL A 136 3.70 14.38 5.74
N THR A 137 2.94 15.46 5.51
CA THR A 137 3.36 16.80 5.88
C THR A 137 3.37 17.00 7.39
N ASP A 138 4.34 17.77 7.88
CA ASP A 138 4.36 18.19 9.28
C ASP A 138 3.43 19.40 9.53
N ALA A 139 3.00 20.09 8.46
CA ALA A 139 2.20 21.32 8.53
C ALA A 139 0.71 21.04 8.87
N ALA A 140 0.22 19.85 8.58
CA ALA A 140 -1.18 19.46 8.84
C ALA A 140 -1.47 19.14 10.32
N GLY A 141 -0.85 19.84 11.26
CA GLY A 141 -1.15 19.71 12.69
C GLY A 141 -0.93 18.32 13.28
N ARG A 142 -0.09 17.47 12.67
CA ARG A 142 0.10 16.05 13.00
C ARG A 142 -1.19 15.23 12.94
N ASN A 143 -1.98 15.39 11.89
CA ASN A 143 -3.15 14.54 11.70
C ASN A 143 -2.73 13.05 11.66
N PRO A 144 -3.02 12.25 12.71
CA PRO A 144 -2.55 10.87 12.83
C PRO A 144 -3.21 9.95 11.80
N PHE A 145 -4.31 10.39 11.18
CA PHE A 145 -5.07 9.59 10.22
C PHE A 145 -4.47 9.60 8.81
N LEU A 146 -3.56 10.55 8.48
CA LEU A 146 -2.92 10.61 7.16
C LEU A 146 -2.15 9.32 6.85
N THR A 147 -1.32 8.83 7.78
CA THR A 147 -0.60 7.57 7.59
C THR A 147 -1.54 6.38 7.47
N SER A 148 -2.64 6.37 8.24
CA SER A 148 -3.64 5.31 8.16
C SER A 148 -4.37 5.30 6.82
N ALA A 149 -4.68 6.48 6.25
CA ALA A 149 -5.27 6.62 4.92
C ALA A 149 -4.31 6.10 3.84
N LEU A 150 -3.04 6.51 3.91
CA LEU A 150 -2.01 6.01 2.97
C LEU A 150 -1.83 4.49 3.07
N ALA A 151 -1.84 3.93 4.28
CA ALA A 151 -1.76 2.49 4.47
C ALA A 151 -2.95 1.74 3.85
N ARG A 152 -4.16 2.34 3.86
CA ARG A 152 -5.34 1.77 3.17
C ARG A 152 -5.17 1.75 1.65
N SER A 153 -4.53 2.75 1.06
CA SER A 153 -4.34 2.81 -0.39
C SER A 153 -3.63 1.56 -0.94
N LEU A 154 -2.77 0.93 -0.13
CA LEU A 154 -2.12 -0.33 -0.49
C LEU A 154 -3.14 -1.46 -0.77
N PHE A 155 -4.22 -1.55 0.04
CA PHE A 155 -5.26 -2.56 -0.19
C PHE A 155 -5.96 -2.38 -1.53
N TYR A 156 -6.23 -1.12 -1.92
CA TYR A 156 -6.86 -0.82 -3.21
C TYR A 156 -5.96 -1.17 -4.38
N MET A 157 -4.66 -0.87 -4.26
CA MET A 157 -3.66 -1.27 -5.25
C MET A 157 -3.54 -2.80 -5.35
N MET A 158 -3.53 -3.52 -4.20
CA MET A 158 -3.53 -4.99 -4.20
C MET A 158 -4.79 -5.57 -4.85
N VAL A 159 -5.96 -4.95 -4.64
CA VAL A 159 -7.22 -5.39 -5.28
C VAL A 159 -7.17 -5.16 -6.78
N LEU A 160 -6.73 -3.99 -7.22
CA LEU A 160 -6.62 -3.62 -8.65
C LEU A 160 -5.71 -4.58 -9.43
N LEU A 161 -4.66 -5.09 -8.79
CA LEU A 161 -3.67 -5.99 -9.41
C LEU A 161 -3.90 -7.46 -9.11
N ASP A 162 -4.91 -7.79 -8.28
CA ASP A 162 -5.13 -9.12 -7.71
C ASP A 162 -3.89 -9.69 -6.97
N PHE A 163 -3.16 -8.82 -6.27
CA PHE A 163 -2.03 -9.19 -5.45
C PHE A 163 -2.46 -9.53 -4.03
N GLN A 164 -1.79 -10.52 -3.42
CA GLN A 164 -2.11 -10.96 -2.06
C GLN A 164 -1.35 -10.17 -1.00
N TYR A 165 -0.11 -9.77 -1.29
CA TYR A 165 0.78 -9.20 -0.28
C TYR A 165 1.18 -7.77 -0.60
N GLY A 166 1.25 -6.96 0.46
CA GLY A 166 1.92 -5.68 0.46
C GLY A 166 3.04 -5.68 1.50
N MET A 167 4.08 -4.91 1.26
CA MET A 167 5.19 -4.75 2.19
C MET A 167 5.72 -3.33 2.21
N CYS A 168 6.35 -2.95 3.30
CA CYS A 168 7.24 -1.79 3.36
C CYS A 168 8.31 -1.99 4.41
N THR A 169 9.30 -1.12 4.38
CA THR A 169 10.25 -0.93 5.46
C THR A 169 9.95 0.38 6.19
N ALA A 170 10.02 0.37 7.51
CA ALA A 170 9.75 1.55 8.32
C ALA A 170 10.65 1.61 9.56
N ALA A 171 11.06 2.81 9.92
CA ALA A 171 11.79 3.03 11.17
C ALA A 171 10.92 2.62 12.37
N THR A 172 11.54 2.02 13.40
CA THR A 172 10.84 1.54 14.60
C THR A 172 10.02 2.63 15.30
N ALA A 173 10.46 3.88 15.21
CA ALA A 173 9.77 5.03 15.81
C ALA A 173 8.38 5.31 15.20
N ILE A 174 8.14 4.89 13.94
CA ILE A 174 6.88 5.15 13.23
C ILE A 174 6.04 3.89 12.99
N LEU A 175 6.43 2.73 13.51
CA LEU A 175 5.67 1.48 13.33
C LEU A 175 4.22 1.59 13.80
N ASN A 176 3.98 2.30 14.90
CA ASN A 176 2.63 2.47 15.44
C ASN A 176 1.69 3.22 14.50
N SER A 177 2.22 4.12 13.66
CA SER A 177 1.42 4.87 12.67
C SER A 177 0.85 3.95 11.58
N TRP A 178 1.50 2.82 11.30
CA TRP A 178 1.06 1.83 10.31
C TRP A 178 0.14 0.76 10.88
N ARG A 179 0.16 0.54 12.20
CA ARG A 179 -0.56 -0.57 12.87
C ARG A 179 -2.06 -0.58 12.62
N SER A 180 -2.67 0.58 12.45
CA SER A 180 -4.12 0.69 12.29
C SER A 180 -4.65 -0.11 11.09
N SER A 181 -3.85 -0.26 10.04
CA SER A 181 -4.19 -1.00 8.81
C SER A 181 -3.84 -2.49 8.85
N GLY A 182 -3.30 -3.00 9.97
CA GLY A 182 -3.09 -4.42 10.20
C GLY A 182 -1.82 -5.06 9.61
N PRO A 183 -0.69 -4.35 9.52
CA PRO A 183 0.55 -5.01 9.15
C PRO A 183 1.09 -5.89 10.27
N VAL A 184 1.76 -6.95 9.88
CA VAL A 184 2.57 -7.80 10.77
C VAL A 184 4.04 -7.43 10.60
N VAL A 185 4.70 -7.11 11.71
CA VAL A 185 6.15 -6.83 11.71
C VAL A 185 6.91 -8.15 11.61
N ALA A 186 7.80 -8.28 10.63
CA ALA A 186 8.60 -9.47 10.46
C ALA A 186 9.50 -9.74 11.68
N ALA A 187 9.58 -11.00 12.09
CA ALA A 187 10.38 -11.46 13.23
C ALA A 187 11.87 -11.60 12.85
N ILE A 188 12.46 -10.51 12.33
CA ILE A 188 13.86 -10.41 11.95
C ILE A 188 14.53 -9.25 12.69
N PRO A 189 15.86 -9.25 12.85
CA PRO A 189 16.58 -8.10 13.41
C PRO A 189 16.28 -6.82 12.63
N ALA A 190 16.26 -5.68 13.31
CA ALA A 190 16.18 -4.38 12.65
C ALA A 190 17.52 -4.05 11.96
N THR A 191 17.45 -3.44 10.78
CA THR A 191 18.62 -2.96 10.06
C THR A 191 18.92 -1.48 10.37
N PRO A 192 20.19 -1.03 10.41
CA PRO A 192 20.56 0.37 10.50
C PRO A 192 20.42 1.05 9.12
N TYR A 193 19.20 1.47 8.78
CA TYR A 193 18.91 2.07 7.48
C TYR A 193 17.91 3.24 7.64
N PRO A 194 18.06 4.36 6.92
CA PRO A 194 19.09 4.67 5.92
C PRO A 194 20.43 5.14 6.51
N THR A 195 20.52 5.33 7.82
CA THR A 195 21.74 5.66 8.54
C THR A 195 21.80 4.87 9.85
N ASP A 196 22.96 4.85 10.51
CA ASP A 196 23.19 4.13 11.77
C ASP A 196 22.28 4.59 12.93
N HIS A 197 21.65 5.75 12.82
CA HIS A 197 20.73 6.28 13.83
C HIS A 197 19.32 5.66 13.73
N TYR A 198 18.98 5.07 12.59
CA TYR A 198 17.70 4.44 12.38
C TYR A 198 17.75 2.94 12.73
N ARG A 199 16.61 2.43 13.12
CA ARG A 199 16.35 0.98 13.26
C ARG A 199 15.13 0.67 12.43
N THR A 200 15.33 0.05 11.29
CA THR A 200 14.28 -0.20 10.29
C THR A 200 13.82 -1.64 10.37
N LYS A 201 12.52 -1.84 10.30
CA LYS A 201 11.82 -3.13 10.32
C LYS A 201 11.06 -3.34 9.03
N LEU A 202 10.88 -4.60 8.65
CA LEU A 202 10.04 -5.04 7.55
C LEU A 202 8.62 -5.30 8.07
N LEU A 203 7.62 -4.76 7.34
CA LEU A 203 6.20 -4.93 7.61
C LEU A 203 5.55 -5.64 6.42
N TRP A 204 4.57 -6.51 6.74
CA TRP A 204 3.78 -7.25 5.77
C TRP A 204 2.30 -7.04 5.99
N TRP A 205 1.57 -6.76 4.91
CA TRP A 205 0.11 -6.85 4.84
C TRP A 205 -0.26 -8.08 4.04
N ASN A 206 -1.23 -8.83 4.51
CA ASN A 206 -1.84 -9.91 3.74
C ASN A 206 -3.31 -9.60 3.55
N ARG A 207 -3.74 -9.44 2.30
CA ARG A 207 -5.12 -9.08 1.93
C ARG A 207 -6.16 -10.05 2.49
N ARG A 208 -5.76 -11.32 2.76
CA ARG A 208 -6.68 -12.36 3.23
C ARG A 208 -6.89 -12.40 4.73
N ASP A 209 -6.01 -11.80 5.52
CA ASP A 209 -6.05 -11.91 6.99
C ASP A 209 -5.82 -10.60 7.76
N PHE A 210 -5.65 -9.48 7.06
CA PHE A 210 -5.39 -8.16 7.69
C PHE A 210 -6.44 -7.79 8.74
N PHE A 211 -7.67 -8.26 8.59
CA PHE A 211 -8.77 -7.99 9.52
C PHE A 211 -8.54 -8.59 10.92
N ASN A 212 -7.63 -9.57 11.06
CA ASN A 212 -7.22 -10.10 12.36
C ASN A 212 -6.28 -9.17 13.12
N HIS A 213 -5.71 -8.17 12.43
CA HIS A 213 -4.64 -7.30 12.95
C HIS A 213 -5.00 -5.82 12.87
N ALA A 214 -5.90 -5.44 11.98
CA ALA A 214 -6.31 -4.05 11.76
C ALA A 214 -7.34 -3.56 12.78
N GLN A 215 -7.39 -2.25 12.98
CA GLN A 215 -8.40 -1.62 13.83
C GLN A 215 -9.79 -1.67 13.15
N PRO A 216 -10.88 -1.84 13.92
CA PRO A 216 -12.24 -1.99 13.37
C PRO A 216 -12.66 -0.85 12.43
N ASN A 217 -12.33 0.40 12.75
CA ASN A 217 -12.64 1.56 11.91
C ASN A 217 -11.88 1.51 10.57
N GLN A 218 -10.64 1.04 10.56
CA GLN A 218 -9.86 0.87 9.32
C GLN A 218 -10.42 -0.29 8.49
N ILE A 219 -10.79 -1.41 9.12
CA ILE A 219 -11.45 -2.53 8.43
C ILE A 219 -12.73 -2.04 7.74
N ALA A 220 -13.57 -1.27 8.45
CA ALA A 220 -14.81 -0.75 7.89
C ALA A 220 -14.57 0.14 6.67
N LYS A 221 -13.59 1.05 6.72
CA LYS A 221 -13.19 1.91 5.59
C LYS A 221 -12.63 1.08 4.44
N ILE A 222 -11.67 0.18 4.69
CA ILE A 222 -11.09 -0.68 3.64
C ILE A 222 -12.18 -1.47 2.92
N VAL A 223 -13.12 -2.07 3.66
CA VAL A 223 -14.21 -2.87 3.06
C VAL A 223 -15.16 -1.99 2.23
N SER A 224 -15.57 -0.83 2.75
CA SER A 224 -16.46 0.09 2.05
C SER A 224 -15.83 0.63 0.78
N GLU A 225 -14.64 1.20 0.90
CA GLU A 225 -13.89 1.81 -0.20
C GLU A 225 -13.48 0.79 -1.28
N THR A 226 -13.19 -0.47 -0.86
CA THR A 226 -12.96 -1.58 -1.82
C THR A 226 -14.23 -1.95 -2.59
N LYS A 227 -15.42 -1.92 -1.97
CA LYS A 227 -16.68 -2.15 -2.69
C LYS A 227 -16.92 -1.05 -3.74
N ASP A 228 -16.67 0.20 -3.38
CA ASP A 228 -16.82 1.33 -4.30
C ASP A 228 -15.85 1.20 -5.48
N LEU A 229 -14.59 0.79 -5.21
CA LEU A 229 -13.59 0.50 -6.22
C LEU A 229 -14.07 -0.56 -7.21
N ILE A 230 -14.57 -1.69 -6.72
CA ILE A 230 -15.06 -2.80 -7.55
C ILE A 230 -16.26 -2.35 -8.40
N HIS A 231 -17.20 -1.62 -7.81
CA HIS A 231 -18.36 -1.10 -8.54
C HIS A 231 -17.92 -0.12 -9.64
N GLU A 232 -16.92 0.73 -9.36
CA GLU A 232 -16.40 1.66 -10.37
C GLU A 232 -15.65 0.95 -11.50
N GLN A 233 -14.83 -0.06 -11.18
CA GLN A 233 -14.19 -0.91 -12.20
C GLN A 233 -15.23 -1.58 -13.09
N PHE A 234 -16.32 -2.08 -12.50
CA PHE A 234 -17.43 -2.67 -13.26
C PHE A 234 -18.06 -1.66 -14.22
N ARG A 235 -18.38 -0.46 -13.73
CA ARG A 235 -18.95 0.61 -14.57
C ARG A 235 -18.03 1.03 -15.72
N ARG A 236 -16.71 1.01 -15.51
CA ARG A 236 -15.69 1.33 -16.53
C ARG A 236 -15.44 0.20 -17.53
N GLY A 237 -16.06 -0.97 -17.35
CA GLY A 237 -15.80 -2.16 -18.16
C GLY A 237 -14.40 -2.74 -18.02
N GLN A 238 -13.72 -2.43 -16.92
CA GLN A 238 -12.32 -2.79 -16.66
C GLN A 238 -12.15 -4.10 -15.89
N ILE A 239 -13.23 -4.86 -15.65
CA ILE A 239 -13.15 -6.11 -14.90
C ILE A 239 -12.54 -7.20 -15.77
N GLY A 240 -11.27 -7.47 -15.52
CA GLY A 240 -10.66 -8.74 -15.85
C GLY A 240 -11.15 -9.84 -14.89
N THR A 241 -11.08 -11.09 -15.33
CA THR A 241 -11.62 -12.31 -14.69
C THR A 241 -11.06 -12.69 -13.31
N GLY A 242 -10.40 -11.78 -12.58
CA GLY A 242 -9.67 -12.02 -11.33
C GLY A 242 -10.44 -11.92 -10.00
N LEU A 243 -11.76 -11.62 -10.02
CA LEU A 243 -12.52 -11.31 -8.79
C LEU A 243 -13.00 -12.51 -7.97
N SER A 244 -12.65 -13.74 -8.31
CA SER A 244 -13.18 -14.95 -7.64
C SER A 244 -12.68 -15.22 -6.22
N GLY A 245 -11.89 -14.31 -5.59
CA GLY A 245 -11.33 -14.51 -4.25
C GLY A 245 -11.60 -13.41 -3.22
N LEU A 246 -12.46 -12.42 -3.49
CA LEU A 246 -12.52 -11.15 -2.76
C LEU A 246 -13.47 -11.08 -1.56
N LEU A 247 -14.37 -12.04 -1.40
CA LEU A 247 -15.22 -12.09 -0.19
C LEU A 247 -14.89 -13.36 0.59
N PRO A 248 -14.67 -13.27 1.92
CA PRO A 248 -14.66 -14.47 2.73
C PRO A 248 -16.00 -15.18 2.53
N VAL A 249 -15.96 -16.46 2.19
CA VAL A 249 -17.14 -17.33 1.93
C VAL A 249 -18.15 -17.32 3.07
N SER A 250 -17.78 -16.79 4.24
CA SER A 250 -18.61 -16.68 5.43
C SER A 250 -19.68 -15.57 5.40
N MET A 251 -19.65 -14.64 4.44
CA MET A 251 -20.70 -13.61 4.34
C MET A 251 -21.82 -13.95 3.36
N ALA A 252 -21.80 -15.12 2.73
CA ALA A 252 -22.80 -15.56 1.74
C ALA A 252 -23.95 -16.37 2.34
N LYS A 253 -24.12 -16.46 3.65
CA LYS A 253 -25.34 -17.01 4.24
C LYS A 253 -26.33 -15.90 4.51
N PRO A 254 -27.51 -15.87 3.85
CA PRO A 254 -28.59 -15.01 4.25
C PRO A 254 -29.00 -15.43 5.68
N ILE A 255 -29.02 -14.49 6.61
CA ILE A 255 -29.66 -14.66 7.92
C ILE A 255 -31.11 -14.99 7.63
N ARG A 256 -31.52 -16.25 7.83
CA ARG A 256 -32.91 -16.62 7.83
C ARG A 256 -33.54 -16.01 9.08
N SER A 257 -34.58 -15.23 8.89
CA SER A 257 -35.33 -14.48 9.89
C SER A 257 -36.22 -15.34 10.79
N ASN A 258 -35.78 -16.51 11.27
CA ASN A 258 -36.65 -17.42 12.04
C ASN A 258 -35.97 -18.19 13.18
N ASP A 259 -34.91 -17.67 13.81
CA ASP A 259 -34.31 -18.35 14.97
C ASP A 259 -34.36 -17.52 16.26
N TRP A 260 -35.56 -16.98 16.56
CA TRP A 260 -35.78 -16.37 17.86
C TRP A 260 -37.08 -16.81 18.49
N GLU A 261 -37.41 -18.08 18.45
CA GLU A 261 -38.43 -18.62 19.34
C GLU A 261 -37.86 -19.79 20.12
N VAL A 262 -37.97 -19.64 21.46
CA VAL A 262 -37.93 -20.68 22.52
C VAL A 262 -36.55 -21.10 23.02
N ALA A 263 -36.06 -20.58 24.09
CA ALA A 263 -36.07 -21.09 25.48
C ALA A 263 -35.25 -20.17 26.40
#